data_d281b22afb8292e9619d1706f9dfde45
#
_entry.id   d281b22afb8292e9619d1706f9dfde45
#
_cell.length_a   1.000
_cell.length_b   1.000
_cell.length_c   1.000
_cell.angle_alpha   90.00
_cell.angle_beta   90.00
_cell.angle_gamma   90.00
#
_symmetry.space_group_name_H-M   'P 1'
#
loop_
_entity.id
_entity.type
_entity.pdbx_description
1 polymer ?
#
loop_
_entity_poly.entity_id
_entity_poly.type
_entity_poly.pdbx_seq_one_letter_code
_entity_poly.pdbx_strand_id
1 'polypeptide(L)'
;MAAIGAATRPLRIALLTSSRFWRGSSNVFAVLGRGLAGRGHTTTAVVAYDPLVGGFQAHSLSVRKLPVGHTSLKGARALRQALGSGELAADVVLVDRARDIRLAAFASLRTPLVVVYCISTPRPPRDLLTRLAFRRVALTVFLTEQLAQRAFAEASFMRRARHRVIPNGVDCDLFRPDEAAGRAFRQRRGLGDGAVLLGVGALEIEKRWDLLLDSVSRVAPPAPPLVLCGTGALEGSLRAHAERLGLDVRFVGQLDSAELVGAYNAATCVVHTRPDEVFSLALIEALACGRPVLAAGGGGTPELVGEAGVLAPAGDPTAFGRLLQDLLADHERRAALALAARRRAVERYSVERMVRDYAEVVEALGEGRGKRG
;
A
#
# COMPACT_ATOMS: atom_id res chain seq x y z
N MET A 1 6.42 -30.02 13.77
CA MET A 1 5.81 -29.26 14.87
C MET A 1 6.91 -28.38 15.47
N ALA A 2 7.07 -27.16 15.01
CA ALA A 2 8.03 -26.20 15.55
C ALA A 2 7.34 -25.47 16.73
N ALA A 3 8.08 -25.31 17.81
CA ALA A 3 7.62 -24.76 19.09
C ALA A 3 6.88 -23.43 18.90
N ILE A 4 5.66 -23.35 19.39
CA ILE A 4 4.91 -22.12 19.61
C ILE A 4 5.77 -21.33 20.61
N GLY A 5 6.38 -20.24 20.14
CA GLY A 5 7.22 -19.35 20.94
C GLY A 5 6.49 -18.88 22.19
N ALA A 6 7.24 -18.71 23.28
CA ALA A 6 6.76 -18.24 24.57
C ALA A 6 5.77 -17.09 24.37
N ALA A 7 4.60 -17.18 25.02
CA ALA A 7 3.54 -16.20 24.96
C ALA A 7 4.10 -14.82 25.37
N THR A 8 4.36 -13.98 24.40
CA THR A 8 4.80 -12.60 24.65
C THR A 8 3.66 -11.85 25.35
N ARG A 9 4.00 -11.01 26.32
CA ARG A 9 3.00 -10.19 27.03
C ARG A 9 2.16 -9.39 26.01
N PRO A 10 0.81 -9.44 26.10
CA PRO A 10 -0.05 -8.61 25.28
C PRO A 10 0.35 -7.13 25.36
N LEU A 11 0.58 -6.51 24.19
CA LEU A 11 0.91 -5.11 24.08
C LEU A 11 -0.33 -4.29 23.72
N ARG A 12 -0.33 -3.03 24.16
CA ARG A 12 -1.32 -2.02 23.77
C ARG A 12 -0.69 -1.18 22.68
N ILE A 13 -1.27 -1.20 21.49
CA ILE A 13 -0.72 -0.58 20.28
C ILE A 13 -1.66 0.51 19.79
N ALA A 14 -1.18 1.75 19.70
CA ALA A 14 -1.89 2.85 19.11
C ALA A 14 -1.49 3.03 17.64
N LEU A 15 -2.47 3.12 16.75
CA LEU A 15 -2.30 3.43 15.33
C LEU A 15 -2.64 4.91 15.13
N LEU A 16 -1.65 5.79 15.12
CA LEU A 16 -1.85 7.24 15.01
C LEU A 16 -1.74 7.69 13.56
N THR A 17 -2.83 8.25 13.03
CA THR A 17 -2.84 8.86 11.70
C THR A 17 -3.58 10.18 11.68
N SER A 18 -2.92 11.21 11.13
CA SER A 18 -3.50 12.53 10.88
C SER A 18 -4.03 12.69 9.45
N SER A 19 -4.34 11.60 8.75
CA SER A 19 -5.01 11.64 7.44
C SER A 19 -6.36 12.33 7.54
N ARG A 20 -6.77 13.08 6.51
CA ARG A 20 -8.11 13.69 6.41
C ARG A 20 -9.12 12.77 5.75
N PHE A 21 -8.65 11.89 4.88
CA PHE A 21 -9.49 11.03 4.06
C PHE A 21 -9.06 9.58 4.22
N TRP A 22 -10.01 8.67 4.07
CA TRP A 22 -9.73 7.25 3.93
C TRP A 22 -8.96 7.00 2.63
N ARG A 23 -7.83 6.32 2.73
CA ARG A 23 -6.94 6.00 1.61
C ARG A 23 -6.38 4.59 1.77
N GLY A 24 -5.67 4.10 0.77
CA GLY A 24 -4.99 2.81 0.83
C GLY A 24 -4.10 2.63 2.07
N SER A 25 -3.35 3.67 2.48
CA SER A 25 -2.54 3.62 3.71
C SER A 25 -3.40 3.48 4.98
N SER A 26 -4.59 4.10 5.03
CA SER A 26 -5.51 3.96 6.17
C SER A 26 -6.07 2.53 6.23
N ASN A 27 -6.41 1.95 5.07
CA ASN A 27 -6.85 0.56 4.98
C ASN A 27 -5.76 -0.41 5.45
N VAL A 28 -4.50 -0.21 5.02
CA VAL A 28 -3.36 -1.02 5.49
C VAL A 28 -3.21 -0.94 7.01
N PHE A 29 -3.32 0.26 7.61
CA PHE A 29 -3.28 0.42 9.06
C PHE A 29 -4.43 -0.31 9.77
N ALA A 30 -5.63 -0.28 9.20
CA ALA A 30 -6.78 -0.98 9.77
C ALA A 30 -6.60 -2.50 9.69
N VAL A 31 -6.17 -3.02 8.55
CA VAL A 31 -5.87 -4.45 8.37
C VAL A 31 -4.76 -4.90 9.32
N LEU A 32 -3.68 -4.12 9.44
CA LEU A 32 -2.60 -4.37 10.38
C LEU A 32 -3.10 -4.39 11.83
N GLY A 33 -3.89 -3.40 12.23
CA GLY A 33 -4.45 -3.31 13.58
C GLY A 33 -5.34 -4.50 13.92
N ARG A 34 -6.23 -4.90 13.01
CA ARG A 34 -7.05 -6.10 13.16
C ARG A 34 -6.19 -7.36 13.28
N GLY A 35 -5.18 -7.49 12.44
CA GLY A 35 -4.27 -8.64 12.47
C GLY A 35 -3.48 -8.74 13.78
N LEU A 36 -2.97 -7.62 14.31
CA LEU A 36 -2.27 -7.56 15.59
C LEU A 36 -3.23 -7.88 16.75
N ALA A 37 -4.49 -7.42 16.70
CA ALA A 37 -5.51 -7.79 17.68
C ALA A 37 -5.80 -9.29 17.67
N GLY A 38 -5.88 -9.92 16.50
CA GLY A 38 -6.02 -11.36 16.34
C GLY A 38 -4.84 -12.17 16.90
N ARG A 39 -3.69 -11.53 17.12
CA ARG A 39 -2.52 -12.13 17.79
C ARG A 39 -2.47 -11.86 19.31
N GLY A 40 -3.53 -11.33 19.89
CA GLY A 40 -3.66 -11.10 21.33
C GLY A 40 -3.20 -9.71 21.81
N HIS A 41 -2.84 -8.79 20.91
CA HIS A 41 -2.55 -7.41 21.29
C HIS A 41 -3.84 -6.57 21.36
N THR A 42 -3.83 -5.49 22.12
CA THR A 42 -4.92 -4.50 22.12
C THR A 42 -4.56 -3.38 21.15
N THR A 43 -5.40 -3.13 20.14
CA THR A 43 -5.14 -2.11 19.13
C THR A 43 -6.19 -1.00 19.17
N THR A 44 -5.75 0.25 19.10
CA THR A 44 -6.62 1.44 19.09
C THR A 44 -6.16 2.41 18.00
N ALA A 45 -7.07 2.76 17.09
CA ALA A 45 -6.82 3.81 16.12
C ALA A 45 -6.99 5.19 16.75
N VAL A 46 -6.02 6.09 16.56
CA VAL A 46 -6.05 7.48 17.01
C VAL A 46 -6.15 8.38 15.80
N VAL A 47 -7.28 9.05 15.63
CA VAL A 47 -7.62 9.83 14.43
C VAL A 47 -8.10 11.22 14.77
N ALA A 48 -8.06 12.14 13.81
CA ALA A 48 -8.53 13.51 13.99
C ALA A 48 -9.87 13.79 13.30
N TYR A 49 -10.22 13.01 12.28
CA TYR A 49 -11.32 13.34 11.35
C TYR A 49 -12.34 12.20 11.24
N ASP A 50 -13.62 12.55 11.14
CA ASP A 50 -14.74 11.61 11.12
C ASP A 50 -14.70 10.59 9.98
N PRO A 51 -14.26 10.92 8.74
CA PRO A 51 -14.15 9.93 7.68
C PRO A 51 -13.27 8.72 8.01
N LEU A 52 -12.33 8.88 8.96
CA LEU A 52 -11.47 7.78 9.40
C LEU A 52 -12.13 6.94 10.50
N VAL A 53 -12.99 7.53 11.32
CA VAL A 53 -13.66 6.82 12.42
C VAL A 53 -14.44 5.63 11.87
N GLY A 54 -15.35 5.86 10.92
CA GLY A 54 -16.14 4.81 10.32
C GLY A 54 -15.29 3.73 9.63
N GLY A 55 -14.24 4.13 8.92
CA GLY A 55 -13.34 3.20 8.25
C GLY A 55 -12.64 2.24 9.23
N PHE A 56 -12.07 2.75 10.32
CA PHE A 56 -11.44 1.88 11.32
C PHE A 56 -12.45 1.02 12.08
N GLN A 57 -13.64 1.56 12.40
CA GLN A 57 -14.72 0.79 13.04
C GLN A 57 -15.23 -0.36 12.16
N ALA A 58 -15.29 -0.17 10.83
CA ALA A 58 -15.65 -1.23 9.89
C ALA A 58 -14.64 -2.40 9.92
N HIS A 59 -13.41 -2.16 10.37
CA HIS A 59 -12.40 -3.17 10.63
C HIS A 59 -12.39 -3.70 12.09
N SER A 60 -13.46 -3.43 12.86
CA SER A 60 -13.60 -3.85 14.27
C SER A 60 -12.53 -3.32 15.20
N LEU A 61 -11.96 -2.13 14.90
CA LEU A 61 -10.97 -1.48 15.75
C LEU A 61 -11.63 -0.46 16.68
N SER A 62 -11.12 -0.40 17.92
CA SER A 62 -11.41 0.73 18.81
C SER A 62 -10.83 2.02 18.22
N VAL A 63 -11.60 3.11 18.31
CA VAL A 63 -11.19 4.40 17.77
C VAL A 63 -11.25 5.49 18.84
N ARG A 64 -10.18 6.28 18.91
CA ARG A 64 -10.12 7.50 19.73
C ARG A 64 -9.96 8.72 18.84
N LYS A 65 -10.91 9.63 18.90
CA LYS A 65 -10.84 10.90 18.18
C LYS A 65 -10.15 11.95 19.07
N LEU A 66 -8.98 12.41 18.62
CA LEU A 66 -8.18 13.43 19.30
C LEU A 66 -7.84 14.56 18.30
N PRO A 67 -7.54 15.79 18.76
CA PRO A 67 -7.20 16.92 17.88
C PRO A 67 -5.77 16.81 17.30
N VAL A 68 -5.45 15.66 16.69
CA VAL A 68 -4.12 15.33 16.14
C VAL A 68 -3.98 15.65 14.64
N GLY A 69 -4.94 16.34 14.04
CA GLY A 69 -4.97 16.66 12.61
C GLY A 69 -3.83 17.54 12.11
N HIS A 70 -3.22 18.30 13.01
CA HIS A 70 -2.07 19.18 12.77
C HIS A 70 -1.03 19.02 13.87
N THR A 71 0.23 19.32 13.56
CA THR A 71 1.27 19.46 14.60
C THR A 71 0.97 20.72 15.39
N SER A 72 0.33 20.56 16.54
CA SER A 72 -0.03 21.66 17.43
C SER A 72 0.24 21.28 18.89
N LEU A 73 0.49 22.27 19.74
CA LEU A 73 0.62 22.06 21.18
C LEU A 73 -0.66 21.47 21.77
N LYS A 74 -1.84 21.87 21.26
CA LYS A 74 -3.14 21.32 21.67
C LYS A 74 -3.21 19.80 21.39
N GLY A 75 -2.88 19.37 20.16
CA GLY A 75 -2.89 17.96 19.79
C GLY A 75 -1.86 17.14 20.57
N ALA A 76 -0.66 17.70 20.75
CA ALA A 76 0.39 17.03 21.50
C ALA A 76 0.05 16.89 23.00
N ARG A 77 -0.57 17.91 23.60
CA ARG A 77 -1.09 17.84 24.99
C ARG A 77 -2.22 16.85 25.13
N ALA A 78 -3.19 16.84 24.20
CA ALA A 78 -4.32 15.92 24.20
C ALA A 78 -3.84 14.45 24.10
N LEU A 79 -2.91 14.15 23.18
CA LEU A 79 -2.33 12.81 23.04
C LEU A 79 -1.59 12.40 24.35
N ARG A 80 -0.78 13.29 24.92
CA ARG A 80 -0.08 13.03 26.18
C ARG A 80 -1.04 12.82 27.35
N GLN A 81 -2.10 13.61 27.44
CA GLN A 81 -3.12 13.48 28.48
C GLN A 81 -3.84 12.14 28.38
N ALA A 82 -4.29 11.76 27.16
CA ALA A 82 -4.94 10.48 26.92
C ALA A 82 -4.05 9.28 27.30
N LEU A 83 -2.74 9.36 27.01
CA LEU A 83 -1.77 8.36 27.41
C LEU A 83 -1.55 8.32 28.93
N GLY A 84 -1.49 9.49 29.58
CA GLY A 84 -1.23 9.61 31.03
C GLY A 84 -2.43 9.28 31.92
N SER A 85 -3.66 9.54 31.47
CA SER A 85 -4.90 9.22 32.18
C SER A 85 -5.29 7.73 32.07
N GLY A 86 -4.62 6.97 31.20
CA GLY A 86 -5.00 5.60 30.90
C GLY A 86 -6.16 5.47 29.89
N GLU A 87 -6.73 6.59 29.44
CA GLU A 87 -7.79 6.61 28.42
C GLU A 87 -7.31 6.01 27.08
N LEU A 88 -6.06 6.28 26.71
CA LEU A 88 -5.34 5.65 25.60
C LEU A 88 -4.13 4.92 26.16
N ALA A 89 -4.35 3.73 26.71
CA ALA A 89 -3.24 2.91 27.18
C ALA A 89 -2.45 2.40 25.97
N ALA A 90 -1.19 2.83 25.80
CA ALA A 90 -0.32 2.39 24.71
C ALA A 90 1.11 2.13 25.18
N ASP A 91 1.65 1.01 24.77
CA ASP A 91 3.06 0.64 24.94
C ASP A 91 3.86 1.00 23.68
N VAL A 92 3.22 0.87 22.51
CA VAL A 92 3.77 1.17 21.19
C VAL A 92 2.81 2.08 20.43
N VAL A 93 3.35 3.08 19.71
CA VAL A 93 2.60 3.87 18.73
C VAL A 93 3.20 3.68 17.34
N LEU A 94 2.38 3.25 16.39
CA LEU A 94 2.70 3.22 14.97
C LEU A 94 2.20 4.53 14.35
N VAL A 95 3.05 5.21 13.60
CA VAL A 95 2.72 6.47 12.92
C VAL A 95 3.04 6.38 11.43
N ASP A 96 2.16 6.92 10.57
CA ASP A 96 2.34 6.86 9.11
C ASP A 96 2.77 8.19 8.47
N ARG A 97 2.85 9.28 9.26
CA ARG A 97 3.19 10.61 8.75
C ARG A 97 4.27 11.28 9.57
N ALA A 98 5.11 12.06 8.90
CA ALA A 98 6.19 12.81 9.55
C ALA A 98 5.69 13.75 10.68
N ARG A 99 4.53 14.37 10.49
CA ARG A 99 3.94 15.23 11.54
C ARG A 99 3.49 14.45 12.76
N ASP A 100 3.10 13.19 12.59
CA ASP A 100 2.64 12.34 13.69
C ASP A 100 3.82 11.89 14.54
N ILE A 101 5.03 11.78 13.97
CA ILE A 101 6.28 11.60 14.73
C ILE A 101 6.45 12.71 15.76
N ARG A 102 6.20 13.96 15.38
CA ARG A 102 6.35 15.12 16.30
C ARG A 102 5.38 15.03 17.48
N LEU A 103 4.13 14.64 17.22
CA LEU A 103 3.11 14.44 18.25
C LEU A 103 3.49 13.29 19.19
N ALA A 104 3.86 12.14 18.62
CA ALA A 104 4.26 10.96 19.38
C ALA A 104 5.55 11.21 20.19
N ALA A 105 6.55 11.87 19.61
CA ALA A 105 7.78 12.24 20.29
C ALA A 105 7.54 13.16 21.49
N PHE A 106 6.67 14.16 21.34
CA PHE A 106 6.30 15.04 22.46
C PHE A 106 5.55 14.25 23.55
N ALA A 107 4.62 13.39 23.18
CA ALA A 107 3.88 12.57 24.13
C ALA A 107 4.81 11.61 24.91
N SER A 108 5.85 11.09 24.25
CA SER A 108 6.84 10.16 24.85
C SER A 108 7.84 10.83 25.81
N LEU A 109 7.82 12.15 25.99
CA LEU A 109 8.77 12.83 26.89
C LEU A 109 8.58 12.45 28.37
N ARG A 110 7.35 12.18 28.78
CA ARG A 110 6.98 11.85 30.17
C ARG A 110 6.25 10.52 30.30
N THR A 111 5.88 9.92 29.18
CA THR A 111 5.21 8.62 29.12
C THR A 111 6.13 7.67 28.36
N PRO A 112 6.51 6.56 28.95
CA PRO A 112 7.34 5.61 28.26
C PRO A 112 6.52 5.00 27.08
N LEU A 113 6.84 5.41 25.86
CA LEU A 113 6.16 5.04 24.62
C LEU A 113 7.19 4.69 23.55
N VAL A 114 7.02 3.57 22.89
CA VAL A 114 7.84 3.17 21.75
C VAL A 114 7.24 3.76 20.49
N VAL A 115 7.99 4.59 19.76
CA VAL A 115 7.54 5.19 18.50
C VAL A 115 8.10 4.41 17.32
N VAL A 116 7.21 3.90 16.47
CA VAL A 116 7.55 3.23 15.21
C VAL A 116 6.99 4.05 14.04
N TYR A 117 7.87 4.45 13.13
CA TYR A 117 7.49 5.23 11.95
C TYR A 117 7.37 4.34 10.72
N CYS A 118 6.18 4.24 10.17
CA CYS A 118 5.87 3.49 8.94
C CYS A 118 5.88 4.47 7.76
N ILE A 119 6.85 4.35 6.85
CA ILE A 119 7.01 5.27 5.73
C ILE A 119 6.26 4.76 4.50
N SER A 120 5.30 5.55 4.05
CA SER A 120 4.50 5.30 2.84
C SER A 120 4.65 6.39 1.77
N THR A 121 5.53 7.37 1.98
CA THR A 121 5.70 8.52 1.08
C THR A 121 7.09 8.52 0.42
N PRO A 122 7.19 8.96 -0.85
CA PRO A 122 8.45 8.91 -1.59
C PRO A 122 9.51 9.92 -1.08
N ARG A 123 9.08 10.94 -0.36
CA ARG A 123 9.97 12.01 0.13
C ARG A 123 10.09 11.95 1.65
N PRO A 124 11.29 11.73 2.19
CA PRO A 124 11.50 11.77 3.64
C PRO A 124 11.32 13.21 4.18
N PRO A 125 10.93 13.35 5.45
CA PRO A 125 10.84 14.66 6.08
C PRO A 125 12.24 15.28 6.23
N ARG A 126 12.36 16.60 5.96
CA ARG A 126 13.64 17.32 6.03
C ARG A 126 13.65 18.45 7.07
N ASP A 127 12.50 18.76 7.65
CA ASP A 127 12.37 19.87 8.61
C ASP A 127 13.05 19.56 9.95
N LEU A 128 13.56 20.64 10.61
CA LEU A 128 14.32 20.54 11.85
C LEU A 128 13.51 19.93 13.00
N LEU A 129 12.22 20.24 13.10
CA LEU A 129 11.36 19.72 14.17
C LEU A 129 11.20 18.20 14.04
N THR A 130 10.99 17.70 12.84
CA THR A 130 10.93 16.24 12.60
C THR A 130 12.29 15.60 12.87
N ARG A 131 13.40 16.25 12.48
CA ARG A 131 14.76 15.75 12.78
C ARG A 131 15.01 15.64 14.29
N LEU A 132 14.54 16.58 15.09
CA LEU A 132 14.63 16.53 16.56
C LEU A 132 13.72 15.44 17.13
N ALA A 133 12.46 15.38 16.68
CA ALA A 133 11.49 14.38 17.10
C ALA A 133 11.93 12.96 16.75
N PHE A 134 12.68 12.79 15.66
CA PHE A 134 13.19 11.51 15.20
C PHE A 134 14.14 10.81 16.19
N ARG A 135 14.72 11.57 17.13
CA ARG A 135 15.51 11.01 18.24
C ARG A 135 14.71 10.08 19.15
N ARG A 136 13.38 10.16 19.10
CA ARG A 136 12.45 9.33 19.87
C ARG A 136 11.89 8.15 19.06
N VAL A 137 12.19 8.08 17.77
CA VAL A 137 11.80 6.96 16.93
C VAL A 137 12.69 5.76 17.25
N ALA A 138 12.10 4.69 17.71
CA ALA A 138 12.82 3.45 18.05
C ALA A 138 13.11 2.61 16.80
N LEU A 139 12.17 2.62 15.84
CA LEU A 139 12.26 1.88 14.59
C LEU A 139 11.59 2.64 13.45
N THR A 140 12.17 2.56 12.27
CA THR A 140 11.56 2.98 11.01
C THR A 140 11.23 1.76 10.17
N VAL A 141 9.98 1.65 9.71
CA VAL A 141 9.54 0.62 8.77
C VAL A 141 9.42 1.23 7.38
N PHE A 142 10.10 0.65 6.41
CA PHE A 142 10.03 1.01 5.00
C PHE A 142 9.25 -0.06 4.24
N LEU A 143 8.62 0.31 3.12
CA LEU A 143 7.87 -0.62 2.28
C LEU A 143 8.77 -1.38 1.28
N THR A 144 9.91 -0.78 0.91
CA THR A 144 10.91 -1.34 -0.02
C THR A 144 12.32 -0.95 0.41
N GLU A 145 13.31 -1.75 0.03
CA GLU A 145 14.73 -1.42 0.22
C GLU A 145 15.12 -0.14 -0.52
N GLN A 146 14.59 0.04 -1.74
CA GLN A 146 14.82 1.24 -2.52
C GLN A 146 14.33 2.50 -1.78
N LEU A 147 13.14 2.43 -1.13
CA LEU A 147 12.64 3.55 -0.32
C LEU A 147 13.56 3.85 0.88
N ALA A 148 14.10 2.81 1.53
CA ALA A 148 15.04 2.98 2.63
C ALA A 148 16.34 3.65 2.16
N GLN A 149 16.93 3.19 1.08
CA GLN A 149 18.15 3.76 0.49
C GLN A 149 17.96 5.23 0.11
N ARG A 150 16.84 5.55 -0.57
CA ARG A 150 16.49 6.92 -0.93
C ARG A 150 16.31 7.81 0.31
N ALA A 151 15.56 7.33 1.30
CA ALA A 151 15.35 8.07 2.55
C ALA A 151 16.69 8.35 3.28
N PHE A 152 17.59 7.41 3.31
CA PHE A 152 18.92 7.58 3.93
C PHE A 152 19.84 8.50 3.14
N ALA A 153 19.73 8.54 1.82
CA ALA A 153 20.49 9.47 0.98
C ALA A 153 19.97 10.91 1.18
N GLU A 154 18.67 11.10 1.22
CA GLU A 154 18.02 12.41 1.30
C GLU A 154 17.91 12.96 2.73
N ALA A 155 17.87 12.10 3.75
CA ALA A 155 17.70 12.45 5.17
C ALA A 155 18.56 11.55 6.08
N SER A 156 19.86 11.73 6.05
CA SER A 156 20.85 10.88 6.74
C SER A 156 20.61 10.71 8.23
N PHE A 157 19.93 11.67 8.90
CA PHE A 157 19.57 11.55 10.31
C PHE A 157 18.64 10.35 10.60
N MET A 158 17.94 9.83 9.60
CA MET A 158 17.07 8.66 9.74
C MET A 158 17.84 7.37 10.01
N ARG A 159 19.16 7.33 9.67
CA ARG A 159 20.04 6.18 10.01
C ARG A 159 20.22 5.98 11.52
N ARG A 160 19.84 6.94 12.36
CA ARG A 160 19.96 6.84 13.82
C ARG A 160 18.97 5.85 14.43
N ALA A 161 17.79 5.68 13.85
CA ALA A 161 16.82 4.68 14.26
C ALA A 161 17.16 3.33 13.60
N ARG A 162 16.84 2.25 14.28
CA ARG A 162 16.80 0.93 13.63
C ARG A 162 15.80 0.98 12.48
N HIS A 163 16.00 0.13 11.48
CA HIS A 163 15.03 0.03 10.39
C HIS A 163 14.75 -1.43 10.03
N ARG A 164 13.59 -1.62 9.42
CA ARG A 164 13.13 -2.87 8.80
C ARG A 164 12.42 -2.54 7.50
N VAL A 165 12.48 -3.45 6.56
CA VAL A 165 11.63 -3.42 5.36
C VAL A 165 10.51 -4.42 5.56
N ILE A 166 9.28 -3.91 5.63
CA ILE A 166 8.06 -4.70 5.77
C ILE A 166 7.09 -4.20 4.70
N PRO A 167 6.99 -4.90 3.57
CA PRO A 167 6.02 -4.58 2.52
C PRO A 167 4.59 -4.66 3.02
N ASN A 168 3.68 -3.87 2.44
CA ASN A 168 2.25 -4.00 2.72
C ASN A 168 1.73 -5.39 2.32
N GLY A 169 0.64 -5.80 2.96
CA GLY A 169 -0.05 -7.05 2.69
C GLY A 169 -1.29 -6.88 1.82
N VAL A 170 -1.60 -7.92 1.05
CA VAL A 170 -2.85 -8.14 0.34
C VAL A 170 -3.54 -9.39 0.92
N ASP A 171 -4.86 -9.35 1.03
CA ASP A 171 -5.67 -10.51 1.40
C ASP A 171 -5.64 -11.52 0.24
N CYS A 172 -4.81 -12.55 0.37
CA CYS A 172 -4.63 -13.56 -0.66
C CYS A 172 -5.78 -14.59 -0.72
N ASP A 173 -6.69 -14.59 0.23
CA ASP A 173 -7.90 -15.41 0.19
C ASP A 173 -9.02 -14.70 -0.58
N LEU A 174 -9.07 -13.38 -0.47
CA LEU A 174 -9.97 -12.53 -1.26
C LEU A 174 -9.45 -12.35 -2.69
N PHE A 175 -8.21 -11.86 -2.85
CA PHE A 175 -7.55 -11.69 -4.14
C PHE A 175 -6.84 -12.98 -4.53
N ARG A 176 -7.51 -13.77 -5.35
CA ARG A 176 -7.01 -15.06 -5.83
C ARG A 176 -7.46 -15.32 -7.26
N PRO A 177 -6.86 -16.28 -7.95
CA PRO A 177 -7.41 -16.75 -9.22
C PRO A 177 -8.85 -17.22 -9.06
N ASP A 178 -9.77 -16.59 -9.80
CA ASP A 178 -11.22 -16.87 -9.81
C ASP A 178 -11.78 -16.62 -11.22
N GLU A 179 -11.80 -17.69 -12.02
CA GLU A 179 -12.30 -17.60 -13.39
C GLU A 179 -13.78 -17.25 -13.47
N ALA A 180 -14.59 -17.68 -12.48
CA ALA A 180 -16.02 -17.39 -12.49
C ALA A 180 -16.27 -15.90 -12.28
N ALA A 181 -15.57 -15.27 -11.33
CA ALA A 181 -15.62 -13.83 -11.11
C ALA A 181 -15.14 -13.05 -12.35
N GLY A 182 -14.06 -13.52 -13.00
CA GLY A 182 -13.55 -12.92 -14.22
C GLY A 182 -14.55 -12.99 -15.39
N ARG A 183 -15.16 -14.15 -15.63
CA ARG A 183 -16.22 -14.31 -16.68
C ARG A 183 -17.42 -13.43 -16.39
N ALA A 184 -17.90 -13.39 -15.15
CA ALA A 184 -19.02 -12.54 -14.76
C ALA A 184 -18.72 -11.04 -14.96
N PHE A 185 -17.51 -10.59 -14.67
CA PHE A 185 -17.09 -9.22 -14.94
C PHE A 185 -17.06 -8.91 -16.43
N ARG A 186 -16.46 -9.79 -17.26
CA ARG A 186 -16.44 -9.65 -18.72
C ARG A 186 -17.85 -9.54 -19.30
N GLN A 187 -18.76 -10.40 -18.88
CA GLN A 187 -20.16 -10.38 -19.33
C GLN A 187 -20.85 -9.06 -18.98
N ARG A 188 -20.75 -8.62 -17.72
CA ARG A 188 -21.36 -7.34 -17.27
C ARG A 188 -20.81 -6.11 -18.00
N ARG A 189 -19.55 -6.18 -18.44
CA ARG A 189 -18.88 -5.05 -19.10
C ARG A 189 -18.80 -5.21 -20.62
N GLY A 190 -19.33 -6.26 -21.21
CA GLY A 190 -19.34 -6.49 -22.67
C GLY A 190 -17.94 -6.60 -23.26
N LEU A 191 -17.00 -7.29 -22.57
CA LEU A 191 -15.60 -7.34 -22.96
C LEU A 191 -15.25 -8.50 -23.92
N GLY A 192 -16.18 -9.40 -24.18
CA GLY A 192 -15.93 -10.59 -25.02
C GLY A 192 -14.86 -11.53 -24.44
N ASP A 193 -14.41 -12.50 -25.28
CA ASP A 193 -13.45 -13.54 -24.86
C ASP A 193 -11.99 -13.19 -25.21
N GLY A 194 -11.77 -12.11 -25.94
CA GLY A 194 -10.42 -11.67 -26.36
C GLY A 194 -9.54 -11.18 -25.19
N ALA A 195 -8.34 -10.72 -25.53
CA ALA A 195 -7.44 -10.14 -24.56
C ALA A 195 -8.05 -8.85 -23.96
N VAL A 196 -7.85 -8.63 -22.67
CA VAL A 196 -8.29 -7.44 -21.93
C VAL A 196 -7.12 -6.87 -21.11
N LEU A 197 -6.90 -5.58 -21.19
CA LEU A 197 -5.94 -4.86 -20.35
C LEU A 197 -6.66 -4.22 -19.15
N LEU A 198 -5.99 -4.18 -18.00
CA LEU A 198 -6.52 -3.56 -16.80
C LEU A 198 -5.52 -2.59 -16.19
N GLY A 199 -5.95 -1.35 -15.98
CA GLY A 199 -5.27 -0.37 -15.14
C GLY A 199 -6.11 -0.04 -13.91
N VAL A 200 -5.51 -0.05 -12.72
CA VAL A 200 -6.18 0.25 -11.45
C VAL A 200 -5.47 1.37 -10.71
N GLY A 201 -6.20 2.44 -10.40
CA GLY A 201 -5.67 3.57 -9.63
C GLY A 201 -6.40 4.88 -9.89
N ALA A 202 -6.11 5.91 -9.09
CA ALA A 202 -6.67 7.25 -9.28
C ALA A 202 -6.34 7.80 -10.67
N LEU A 203 -7.30 8.49 -11.30
CA LEU A 203 -7.09 9.14 -12.60
C LEU A 203 -6.42 10.50 -12.39
N GLU A 204 -5.18 10.44 -11.90
CA GLU A 204 -4.34 11.57 -11.53
C GLU A 204 -3.02 11.58 -12.32
N ILE A 205 -2.36 12.73 -12.39
CA ILE A 205 -1.19 12.97 -13.25
C ILE A 205 -0.01 12.03 -12.95
N GLU A 206 0.21 11.68 -11.70
CA GLU A 206 1.30 10.80 -11.29
C GLU A 206 1.16 9.35 -11.76
N LYS A 207 -0.05 8.94 -12.15
CA LYS A 207 -0.29 7.58 -12.67
C LYS A 207 0.10 7.42 -14.14
N ARG A 208 0.26 8.54 -14.87
CA ARG A 208 0.70 8.54 -16.27
C ARG A 208 -0.17 7.67 -17.18
N TRP A 209 -1.50 7.77 -16.99
CA TRP A 209 -2.45 7.10 -17.88
C TRP A 209 -2.37 7.60 -19.32
N ASP A 210 -1.92 8.84 -19.55
CA ASP A 210 -1.55 9.40 -20.85
C ASP A 210 -0.54 8.51 -21.58
N LEU A 211 0.56 8.18 -20.90
CA LEU A 211 1.58 7.28 -21.43
C LEU A 211 1.04 5.88 -21.71
N LEU A 212 0.12 5.38 -20.87
CA LEU A 212 -0.52 4.08 -21.12
C LEU A 212 -1.33 4.09 -22.42
N LEU A 213 -2.15 5.11 -22.64
CA LEU A 213 -2.95 5.25 -23.87
C LEU A 213 -2.03 5.32 -25.11
N ASP A 214 -0.96 6.13 -25.03
CA ASP A 214 0.04 6.21 -26.10
C ASP A 214 0.76 4.87 -26.33
N SER A 215 0.94 4.06 -25.29
CA SER A 215 1.54 2.71 -25.42
C SER A 215 0.60 1.72 -26.09
N VAL A 216 -0.67 1.71 -25.66
CA VAL A 216 -1.69 0.81 -26.22
C VAL A 216 -1.96 1.12 -27.68
N SER A 217 -1.91 2.39 -28.10
CA SER A 217 -2.08 2.78 -29.50
C SER A 217 -0.97 2.25 -30.44
N ARG A 218 0.14 1.78 -29.88
CA ARG A 218 1.25 1.16 -30.65
C ARG A 218 1.16 -0.36 -30.75
N VAL A 219 0.20 -0.96 -30.08
CA VAL A 219 -0.09 -2.40 -30.23
C VAL A 219 -0.76 -2.62 -31.58
N ALA A 220 -0.37 -3.69 -32.28
CA ALA A 220 -0.97 -4.03 -33.57
C ALA A 220 -2.51 -4.14 -33.47
N PRO A 221 -3.24 -3.55 -34.43
CA PRO A 221 -4.69 -3.58 -34.42
C PRO A 221 -5.26 -4.98 -34.70
N PRO A 222 -6.43 -5.33 -34.12
CA PRO A 222 -7.16 -4.49 -33.15
C PRO A 222 -6.49 -4.53 -31.77
N ALA A 223 -6.22 -3.35 -31.20
CA ALA A 223 -5.72 -3.25 -29.84
C ALA A 223 -6.79 -3.81 -28.87
N PRO A 224 -6.39 -4.55 -27.83
CA PRO A 224 -7.33 -5.08 -26.84
C PRO A 224 -8.01 -3.96 -26.05
N PRO A 225 -9.27 -4.13 -25.61
CA PRO A 225 -9.93 -3.16 -24.76
C PRO A 225 -9.13 -2.94 -23.46
N LEU A 226 -9.03 -1.68 -23.04
CA LEU A 226 -8.41 -1.26 -21.79
C LEU A 226 -9.50 -0.88 -20.79
N VAL A 227 -9.54 -1.56 -19.66
CA VAL A 227 -10.40 -1.20 -18.53
C VAL A 227 -9.59 -0.35 -17.54
N LEU A 228 -10.07 0.85 -17.22
CA LEU A 228 -9.49 1.73 -16.21
C LEU A 228 -10.43 1.80 -14.99
N CYS A 229 -9.96 1.26 -13.88
CA CYS A 229 -10.65 1.28 -12.59
C CYS A 229 -10.10 2.40 -11.72
N GLY A 230 -10.95 3.35 -11.37
CA GLY A 230 -10.64 4.49 -10.51
C GLY A 230 -11.35 5.74 -10.97
N THR A 231 -11.20 6.80 -10.17
CA THR A 231 -11.75 8.13 -10.45
C THR A 231 -10.66 9.17 -10.26
N GLY A 232 -10.82 10.35 -10.85
CA GLY A 232 -9.87 11.45 -10.68
C GLY A 232 -10.10 12.59 -11.67
N ALA A 233 -9.35 13.67 -11.47
CA ALA A 233 -9.53 14.90 -12.23
C ALA A 233 -9.24 14.76 -13.74
N LEU A 234 -8.45 13.75 -14.12
CA LEU A 234 -8.04 13.56 -15.52
C LEU A 234 -9.02 12.75 -16.37
N GLU A 235 -10.13 12.22 -15.81
CA GLU A 235 -11.02 11.32 -16.55
C GLU A 235 -11.49 11.91 -17.89
N GLY A 236 -11.94 13.17 -17.90
CA GLY A 236 -12.41 13.81 -19.13
C GLY A 236 -11.32 13.96 -20.20
N SER A 237 -10.11 14.35 -19.80
CA SER A 237 -8.97 14.49 -20.73
C SER A 237 -8.48 13.13 -21.24
N LEU A 238 -8.52 12.09 -20.42
CA LEU A 238 -8.16 10.73 -20.81
C LEU A 238 -9.17 10.12 -21.79
N ARG A 239 -10.47 10.36 -21.62
CA ARG A 239 -11.51 9.96 -22.58
C ARG A 239 -11.27 10.60 -23.95
N ALA A 240 -11.09 11.93 -23.99
CA ALA A 240 -10.80 12.63 -25.23
C ALA A 240 -9.47 12.16 -25.87
N HIS A 241 -8.47 11.77 -25.08
CA HIS A 241 -7.23 11.22 -25.61
C HIS A 241 -7.45 9.82 -26.20
N ALA A 242 -8.18 8.94 -25.51
CA ALA A 242 -8.51 7.61 -26.02
C ALA A 242 -9.30 7.66 -27.35
N GLU A 243 -10.28 8.56 -27.45
CA GLU A 243 -11.05 8.80 -28.69
C GLU A 243 -10.15 9.24 -29.86
N ARG A 244 -9.23 10.19 -29.64
CA ARG A 244 -8.29 10.61 -30.69
C ARG A 244 -7.37 9.49 -31.15
N LEU A 245 -7.05 8.54 -30.28
CA LEU A 245 -6.22 7.38 -30.60
C LEU A 245 -7.04 6.19 -31.16
N GLY A 246 -8.37 6.30 -31.21
CA GLY A 246 -9.25 5.22 -31.67
C GLY A 246 -9.24 3.98 -30.75
N LEU A 247 -9.00 4.13 -29.45
CA LEU A 247 -8.87 3.05 -28.50
C LEU A 247 -10.21 2.75 -27.80
N ASP A 248 -10.52 1.45 -27.62
CA ASP A 248 -11.62 1.01 -26.75
C ASP A 248 -11.18 1.07 -25.27
N VAL A 249 -11.49 2.17 -24.60
CA VAL A 249 -11.18 2.37 -23.18
C VAL A 249 -12.44 2.42 -22.33
N ARG A 250 -12.57 1.53 -21.38
CA ARG A 250 -13.71 1.41 -20.48
C ARG A 250 -13.38 2.01 -19.11
N PHE A 251 -13.84 3.21 -18.83
CA PHE A 251 -13.74 3.85 -17.52
C PHE A 251 -14.89 3.35 -16.63
N VAL A 252 -14.57 2.52 -15.65
CA VAL A 252 -15.57 1.81 -14.83
C VAL A 252 -15.77 2.45 -13.45
N GLY A 253 -15.09 3.56 -13.18
CA GLY A 253 -15.15 4.24 -11.89
C GLY A 253 -14.46 3.47 -10.77
N GLN A 254 -14.76 3.84 -9.54
CA GLN A 254 -14.24 3.14 -8.36
C GLN A 254 -15.04 1.85 -8.14
N LEU A 255 -14.34 0.76 -7.97
CA LEU A 255 -14.90 -0.57 -7.69
C LEU A 255 -14.68 -0.93 -6.22
N ASP A 256 -15.59 -1.69 -5.64
CA ASP A 256 -15.36 -2.34 -4.35
C ASP A 256 -14.40 -3.55 -4.50
N SER A 257 -14.03 -4.15 -3.38
CA SER A 257 -13.06 -5.26 -3.40
C SER A 257 -13.55 -6.48 -4.16
N ALA A 258 -14.84 -6.81 -4.10
CA ALA A 258 -15.42 -7.95 -4.81
C ALA A 258 -15.44 -7.72 -6.33
N GLU A 259 -15.81 -6.52 -6.75
CA GLU A 259 -15.77 -6.12 -8.17
C GLU A 259 -14.32 -6.06 -8.69
N LEU A 260 -13.35 -5.59 -7.86
CA LEU A 260 -11.93 -5.59 -8.20
C LEU A 260 -11.39 -7.00 -8.44
N VAL A 261 -11.79 -7.99 -7.62
CA VAL A 261 -11.44 -9.40 -7.87
C VAL A 261 -11.91 -9.83 -9.26
N GLY A 262 -13.15 -9.48 -9.63
CA GLY A 262 -13.68 -9.74 -10.98
C GLY A 262 -12.86 -9.05 -12.07
N ALA A 263 -12.51 -7.78 -11.88
CA ALA A 263 -11.74 -6.99 -12.85
C ALA A 263 -10.34 -7.57 -13.05
N TYR A 264 -9.60 -7.89 -11.96
CA TYR A 264 -8.30 -8.56 -12.07
C TYR A 264 -8.41 -9.90 -12.79
N ASN A 265 -9.40 -10.72 -12.43
CA ASN A 265 -9.56 -12.05 -13.05
C ASN A 265 -10.08 -12.00 -14.48
N ALA A 266 -10.70 -10.92 -14.92
CA ALA A 266 -11.05 -10.65 -16.32
C ALA A 266 -9.83 -10.26 -17.18
N ALA A 267 -8.77 -9.72 -16.57
CA ALA A 267 -7.63 -9.18 -17.28
C ALA A 267 -6.69 -10.28 -17.84
N THR A 268 -6.23 -10.08 -19.05
CA THR A 268 -5.12 -10.84 -19.65
C THR A 268 -3.77 -10.34 -19.12
N CYS A 269 -3.67 -9.02 -18.94
CA CYS A 269 -2.49 -8.35 -18.38
C CYS A 269 -2.92 -7.12 -17.57
N VAL A 270 -2.29 -6.92 -16.41
CA VAL A 270 -2.43 -5.69 -15.62
C VAL A 270 -1.28 -4.74 -15.98
N VAL A 271 -1.62 -3.49 -16.28
CA VAL A 271 -0.68 -2.47 -16.75
C VAL A 271 -0.53 -1.34 -15.73
N HIS A 272 0.72 -0.89 -15.49
CA HIS A 272 1.02 0.14 -14.51
C HIS A 272 2.13 1.07 -15.00
N THR A 273 1.83 2.34 -15.22
CA THR A 273 2.73 3.29 -15.90
C THR A 273 3.36 4.35 -14.99
N ARG A 274 3.08 4.32 -13.70
CA ARG A 274 3.69 5.28 -12.76
C ARG A 274 5.21 5.05 -12.62
N PRO A 275 6.04 6.08 -12.92
CA PRO A 275 7.50 5.90 -13.01
C PRO A 275 8.20 5.88 -11.64
N ASP A 276 7.61 6.44 -10.58
CA ASP A 276 8.22 6.51 -9.24
C ASP A 276 7.27 6.00 -8.16
N GLU A 277 6.67 4.84 -8.39
CA GLU A 277 5.79 4.21 -7.41
C GLU A 277 6.58 3.75 -6.18
N VAL A 278 6.11 4.14 -5.00
CA VAL A 278 6.74 3.68 -3.73
C VAL A 278 6.35 2.24 -3.45
N PHE A 279 5.04 1.97 -3.50
CA PHE A 279 4.47 0.65 -3.29
C PHE A 279 3.03 0.63 -3.82
N SER A 280 2.74 -0.22 -4.77
CA SER A 280 1.41 -0.30 -5.38
C SER A 280 0.59 -1.45 -4.82
N LEU A 281 -0.50 -1.13 -4.13
CA LEU A 281 -1.49 -2.14 -3.71
C LEU A 281 -2.10 -2.83 -4.94
N ALA A 282 -2.43 -2.06 -5.99
CA ALA A 282 -2.98 -2.62 -7.22
C ALA A 282 -2.08 -3.67 -7.87
N LEU A 283 -0.76 -3.50 -7.79
CA LEU A 283 0.17 -4.51 -8.31
C LEU A 283 0.18 -5.78 -7.46
N ILE A 284 0.19 -5.68 -6.13
CA ILE A 284 0.16 -6.89 -5.30
C ILE A 284 -1.20 -7.60 -5.34
N GLU A 285 -2.30 -6.88 -5.55
CA GLU A 285 -3.63 -7.45 -5.82
C GLU A 285 -3.65 -8.21 -7.17
N ALA A 286 -3.06 -7.61 -8.22
CA ALA A 286 -2.88 -8.29 -9.52
C ALA A 286 -2.05 -9.57 -9.39
N LEU A 287 -0.90 -9.50 -8.69
CA LEU A 287 -0.05 -10.66 -8.43
C LEU A 287 -0.82 -11.73 -7.64
N ALA A 288 -1.61 -11.33 -6.63
CA ALA A 288 -2.41 -12.25 -5.83
C ALA A 288 -3.50 -12.96 -6.66
N CYS A 289 -4.10 -12.26 -7.61
CA CYS A 289 -5.02 -12.87 -8.59
C CYS A 289 -4.30 -13.68 -9.68
N GLY A 290 -2.98 -13.85 -9.61
CA GLY A 290 -2.19 -14.57 -10.60
C GLY A 290 -2.25 -13.92 -11.99
N ARG A 291 -2.27 -12.57 -12.05
CA ARG A 291 -2.29 -11.87 -13.34
C ARG A 291 -0.88 -11.44 -13.76
N PRO A 292 -0.50 -11.69 -15.01
CA PRO A 292 0.70 -11.11 -15.58
C PRO A 292 0.67 -9.58 -15.45
N VAL A 293 1.80 -8.99 -15.07
CA VAL A 293 1.94 -7.54 -14.90
C VAL A 293 2.95 -7.00 -15.91
N LEU A 294 2.62 -5.89 -16.57
CA LEU A 294 3.58 -5.04 -17.27
C LEU A 294 3.60 -3.67 -16.59
N ALA A 295 4.76 -3.27 -16.06
CA ALA A 295 4.87 -2.06 -15.27
C ALA A 295 6.07 -1.19 -15.68
N ALA A 296 5.98 0.14 -15.44
CA ALA A 296 7.12 1.02 -15.56
C ALA A 296 8.17 0.67 -14.49
N GLY A 297 9.42 0.47 -14.92
CA GLY A 297 10.54 0.04 -14.10
C GLY A 297 11.17 1.17 -13.30
N GLY A 298 10.42 1.76 -12.37
CA GLY A 298 10.91 2.84 -11.52
C GLY A 298 10.40 2.75 -10.09
N GLY A 299 10.98 3.53 -9.19
CA GLY A 299 10.62 3.48 -7.78
C GLY A 299 10.77 2.09 -7.16
N GLY A 300 9.84 1.70 -6.31
CA GLY A 300 9.76 0.38 -5.70
C GLY A 300 9.18 -0.72 -6.60
N THR A 301 8.73 -0.37 -7.82
CA THR A 301 8.09 -1.33 -8.74
C THR A 301 8.98 -2.51 -9.09
N PRO A 302 10.30 -2.35 -9.41
CA PRO A 302 11.17 -3.47 -9.70
C PRO A 302 11.29 -4.46 -8.55
N GLU A 303 11.42 -3.96 -7.33
CA GLU A 303 11.47 -4.81 -6.13
C GLU A 303 10.15 -5.54 -5.89
N LEU A 304 9.03 -4.86 -6.16
CA LEU A 304 7.70 -5.41 -5.94
C LEU A 304 7.36 -6.51 -6.95
N VAL A 305 7.57 -6.25 -8.23
CA VAL A 305 7.24 -7.17 -9.31
C VAL A 305 8.26 -8.31 -9.42
N GLY A 306 9.57 -8.01 -9.35
CA GLY A 306 10.64 -8.99 -9.51
C GLY A 306 10.49 -9.79 -10.81
N GLU A 307 10.64 -11.10 -10.71
CA GLU A 307 10.49 -12.05 -11.83
C GLU A 307 9.03 -12.35 -12.21
N ALA A 308 8.06 -11.85 -11.43
CA ALA A 308 6.64 -12.14 -11.62
C ALA A 308 5.95 -11.22 -12.64
N GLY A 309 6.69 -10.39 -13.36
CA GLY A 309 6.16 -9.49 -14.39
C GLY A 309 7.22 -8.97 -15.33
N VAL A 310 6.80 -8.08 -16.21
CA VAL A 310 7.66 -7.42 -17.20
C VAL A 310 7.84 -5.96 -16.83
N LEU A 311 9.07 -5.45 -16.88
CA LEU A 311 9.39 -4.07 -16.60
C LEU A 311 9.77 -3.33 -17.89
N ALA A 312 9.07 -2.23 -18.17
CA ALA A 312 9.39 -1.33 -19.26
C ALA A 312 10.22 -0.14 -18.77
N PRO A 313 11.08 0.46 -19.60
CA PRO A 313 11.71 1.73 -19.28
C PRO A 313 10.66 2.78 -18.90
N ALA A 314 10.90 3.50 -17.79
CA ALA A 314 9.96 4.49 -17.31
C ALA A 314 9.90 5.68 -18.28
N GLY A 315 8.68 6.10 -18.67
CA GLY A 315 8.48 7.24 -19.56
C GLY A 315 8.61 6.94 -21.05
N ASP A 316 8.84 5.69 -21.45
CA ASP A 316 8.96 5.30 -22.87
C ASP A 316 7.72 4.53 -23.35
N PRO A 317 6.74 5.18 -24.01
CA PRO A 317 5.54 4.53 -24.51
C PRO A 317 5.81 3.56 -25.66
N THR A 318 6.90 3.72 -26.41
CA THR A 318 7.26 2.85 -27.51
C THR A 318 7.78 1.52 -27.00
N ALA A 319 8.70 1.54 -26.04
CA ALA A 319 9.19 0.33 -25.39
C ALA A 319 8.07 -0.39 -24.62
N PHE A 320 7.20 0.37 -23.92
CA PHE A 320 6.06 -0.22 -23.20
C PHE A 320 5.08 -0.90 -24.16
N GLY A 321 4.71 -0.25 -25.27
CA GLY A 321 3.81 -0.81 -26.29
C GLY A 321 4.37 -2.08 -26.94
N ARG A 322 5.67 -2.09 -27.27
CA ARG A 322 6.35 -3.29 -27.80
C ARG A 322 6.32 -4.44 -26.81
N LEU A 323 6.71 -4.20 -25.54
CA LEU A 323 6.69 -5.24 -24.52
C LEU A 323 5.27 -5.74 -24.22
N LEU A 324 4.26 -4.86 -24.33
CA LEU A 324 2.86 -5.24 -24.21
C LEU A 324 2.45 -6.17 -25.35
N GLN A 325 2.80 -5.83 -26.58
CA GLN A 325 2.50 -6.68 -27.75
C GLN A 325 3.17 -8.05 -27.65
N ASP A 326 4.46 -8.10 -27.28
CA ASP A 326 5.19 -9.34 -27.06
C ASP A 326 4.53 -10.21 -26.00
N LEU A 327 4.13 -9.58 -24.87
CA LEU A 327 3.45 -10.29 -23.78
C LEU A 327 2.06 -10.79 -24.19
N LEU A 328 1.33 -10.07 -25.00
CA LEU A 328 0.01 -10.50 -25.52
C LEU A 328 0.12 -11.67 -26.53
N ALA A 329 1.19 -11.72 -27.31
CA ALA A 329 1.43 -12.78 -28.28
C ALA A 329 1.89 -14.09 -27.61
N ASP A 330 2.64 -14.03 -26.51
CA ASP A 330 3.28 -15.18 -25.88
C ASP A 330 2.41 -15.77 -24.74
N HIS A 331 1.59 -16.75 -25.06
CA HIS A 331 0.72 -17.43 -24.10
C HIS A 331 1.51 -18.19 -23.02
N GLU A 332 2.59 -18.87 -23.37
CA GLU A 332 3.39 -19.68 -22.45
C GLU A 332 4.05 -18.77 -21.42
N ARG A 333 4.63 -17.66 -21.87
CA ARG A 333 5.20 -16.65 -20.98
C ARG A 333 4.16 -16.06 -20.02
N ARG A 334 2.94 -15.76 -20.52
CA ARG A 334 1.87 -15.27 -19.64
C ARG A 334 1.48 -16.31 -18.59
N ALA A 335 1.40 -17.59 -18.95
CA ALA A 335 1.09 -18.65 -18.00
C ALA A 335 2.18 -18.81 -16.93
N ALA A 336 3.45 -18.78 -17.33
CA ALA A 336 4.57 -18.81 -16.40
C ALA A 336 4.57 -17.60 -15.43
N LEU A 337 4.35 -16.40 -15.95
CA LEU A 337 4.24 -15.18 -15.13
C LEU A 337 3.05 -15.24 -14.18
N ALA A 338 1.92 -15.79 -14.57
CA ALA A 338 0.74 -15.94 -13.72
C ALA A 338 1.03 -16.81 -12.49
N LEU A 339 1.72 -17.93 -12.67
CA LEU A 339 2.15 -18.80 -11.56
C LEU A 339 3.17 -18.10 -10.65
N ALA A 340 4.16 -17.44 -11.24
CA ALA A 340 5.17 -16.68 -10.49
C ALA A 340 4.53 -15.54 -9.70
N ALA A 341 3.55 -14.83 -10.29
CA ALA A 341 2.81 -13.75 -9.66
C ALA A 341 2.08 -14.22 -8.39
N ARG A 342 1.28 -15.30 -8.52
CA ARG A 342 0.55 -15.84 -7.37
C ARG A 342 1.49 -16.30 -6.25
N ARG A 343 2.53 -17.07 -6.59
CA ARG A 343 3.53 -17.52 -5.62
C ARG A 343 4.16 -16.33 -4.88
N ARG A 344 4.63 -15.32 -5.62
CA ARG A 344 5.25 -14.12 -5.04
C ARG A 344 4.31 -13.37 -4.11
N ALA A 345 3.04 -13.20 -4.49
CA ALA A 345 2.05 -12.53 -3.65
C ALA A 345 1.85 -13.27 -2.32
N VAL A 346 1.65 -14.59 -2.35
CA VAL A 346 1.44 -15.40 -1.15
C VAL A 346 2.67 -15.38 -0.24
N GLU A 347 3.87 -15.56 -0.81
CA GLU A 347 5.10 -15.66 -0.03
C GLU A 347 5.55 -14.30 0.53
N ARG A 348 5.41 -13.22 -0.26
CA ARG A 348 6.01 -11.92 0.08
C ARG A 348 5.03 -10.83 0.47
N TYR A 349 3.77 -10.95 0.04
CA TYR A 349 2.80 -9.85 0.17
C TYR A 349 1.49 -10.26 0.82
N SER A 350 1.39 -11.44 1.45
CA SER A 350 0.17 -11.78 2.20
C SER A 350 0.00 -10.91 3.45
N VAL A 351 -1.24 -10.66 3.84
CA VAL A 351 -1.58 -9.93 5.08
C VAL A 351 -1.00 -10.65 6.28
N GLU A 352 -1.05 -11.98 6.31
CA GLU A 352 -0.54 -12.82 7.40
C GLU A 352 0.96 -12.61 7.61
N ARG A 353 1.74 -12.55 6.52
CA ARG A 353 3.17 -12.25 6.57
C ARG A 353 3.41 -10.83 7.10
N MET A 354 2.70 -9.82 6.58
CA MET A 354 2.82 -8.44 7.06
C MET A 354 2.53 -8.34 8.56
N VAL A 355 1.43 -8.93 9.00
CA VAL A 355 1.04 -8.91 10.43
C VAL A 355 2.06 -9.62 11.30
N ARG A 356 2.58 -10.78 10.87
CA ARG A 356 3.62 -11.51 11.58
C ARG A 356 4.88 -10.67 11.74
N ASP A 357 5.36 -10.08 10.66
CA ASP A 357 6.60 -9.30 10.64
C ASP A 357 6.48 -8.03 11.52
N TYR A 358 5.30 -7.39 11.53
CA TYR A 358 5.02 -6.28 12.44
C TYR A 358 4.90 -6.74 13.91
N ALA A 359 4.27 -7.88 14.17
CA ALA A 359 4.16 -8.44 15.53
C ALA A 359 5.55 -8.71 16.11
N GLU A 360 6.42 -9.41 15.38
CA GLU A 360 7.81 -9.65 15.79
C GLU A 360 8.54 -8.36 16.16
N VAL A 361 8.36 -7.32 15.37
CA VAL A 361 8.98 -6.02 15.61
C VAL A 361 8.46 -5.34 16.87
N VAL A 362 7.14 -5.27 17.05
CA VAL A 362 6.55 -4.57 18.21
C VAL A 362 6.77 -5.34 19.51
N GLU A 363 6.76 -6.67 19.47
CA GLU A 363 7.05 -7.55 20.59
C GLU A 363 8.50 -7.39 21.06
N ALA A 364 9.46 -7.47 20.14
CA ALA A 364 10.88 -7.28 20.46
C ALA A 364 11.19 -5.89 21.05
N LEU A 365 10.49 -4.84 20.59
CA LEU A 365 10.62 -3.49 21.14
C LEU A 365 9.95 -3.34 22.51
N GLY A 366 8.83 -4.05 22.75
CA GLY A 366 8.11 -4.08 24.02
C GLY A 366 8.93 -4.76 25.14
N GLU A 367 9.55 -5.89 24.85
CA GLU A 367 10.41 -6.64 25.80
C GLU A 367 11.66 -5.85 26.21
N GLY A 368 12.30 -5.16 25.27
CA GLY A 368 13.48 -4.33 25.54
C GLY A 368 13.24 -3.18 26.52
N ARG A 369 11.96 -2.90 26.79
CA ARG A 369 11.51 -1.88 27.73
C ARG A 369 11.42 -2.39 29.17
N GLY A 370 11.02 -3.66 29.37
CA GLY A 370 10.92 -4.28 30.69
C GLY A 370 12.29 -4.47 31.38
N LYS A 371 13.38 -4.42 30.61
CA LYS A 371 14.78 -4.55 31.11
C LYS A 371 15.48 -3.22 31.45
N ARG A 372 14.82 -2.08 31.23
CA ARG A 372 15.38 -0.73 31.49
C ARG A 372 14.59 0.08 32.54
N GLY A 373 13.65 -0.55 33.23
CA GLY A 373 12.85 0.03 34.31
C GLY A 373 13.37 -0.31 35.71
#